data_5b29fec880fd8ebe21029c159ccc4f9e
#
_entry.id   5b29fec880fd8ebe21029c159ccc4f9e
#
_cell.length_a   1.000
_cell.length_b   1.000
_cell.length_c   1.000
_cell.angle_alpha   90.00
_cell.angle_beta   90.00
_cell.angle_gamma   90.00
#
_symmetry.space_group_name_H-M   'P 1'
#
loop_
_entity.id
_entity.type
_entity.pdbx_description
1 polymer ?
#
loop_
_entity_poly.entity_id
_entity_poly.type
_entity_poly.pdbx_seq_one_letter_code
_entity_poly.pdbx_strand_id
1 'polypeptide(L)'
;MPSHEQLNPKEMASLLKQALPPVHLALLHLLADEAVGRGLPLYIIGGFVRDLLVGRAGLDFDLVVEGDAVTFARSISEKYAGKVTVHAHFGTANWQLDSGSLARLNIPLFEQGVLPMFDFVSARSEIYTHPGALPTVKRGSLADDLGRRDFTINTLALRLDGEYFGQLVDLLGGLEALQKGLVRVLHPNSYTDDPTRILRAVRYEQRYGFQIAPEDLELIAAAKSHLGGLSGERLRHELDLILAEDESAAMLARLNGLDILTGIHPLLPWDAHMSRLLESLDEPAPASWRGVPDLLHIPQRVGLSYLLWLGRLAPVAIQELASCLDFTASLREALLSLSSLHADLPDLAGARPSVVVARLDGVPLLAVCAAWLSADDPAHPVLENYLAHWRRVKPKTSGHDLIKRGLPPGPAYQLILSSLRTAWLDGQLKTNEDELLLLDKLIKLV
;
A
#
# COMPACT_ATOMS: atom_id res chain seq x y z
N MET A 1 26.70 -9.58 8.47
CA MET A 1 26.62 -10.34 7.20
C MET A 1 27.77 -11.32 7.15
N PRO A 2 27.62 -12.57 6.66
CA PRO A 2 28.73 -13.50 6.50
C PRO A 2 29.76 -12.94 5.51
N SER A 3 31.04 -13.16 5.81
CA SER A 3 32.18 -12.74 5.01
C SER A 3 32.19 -13.39 3.63
N HIS A 4 32.78 -12.77 2.67
CA HIS A 4 33.07 -13.02 1.23
C HIS A 4 33.11 -14.46 0.67
N GLU A 5 32.78 -15.51 1.40
CA GLU A 5 32.62 -16.87 0.89
C GLU A 5 31.26 -16.97 0.18
N GLN A 6 31.27 -17.47 -1.06
CA GLN A 6 30.05 -17.79 -1.80
C GLN A 6 29.19 -18.69 -0.92
N LEU A 7 28.00 -18.20 -0.55
CA LEU A 7 27.02 -18.97 0.21
C LEU A 7 26.76 -20.27 -0.55
N ASN A 8 27.07 -21.39 0.09
CA ASN A 8 26.87 -22.69 -0.54
C ASN A 8 25.37 -23.07 -0.59
N PRO A 9 24.96 -23.98 -1.47
CA PRO A 9 23.56 -24.36 -1.61
C PRO A 9 22.91 -24.87 -0.30
N LYS A 10 23.68 -25.49 0.60
CA LYS A 10 23.18 -25.98 1.88
C LYS A 10 22.86 -24.83 2.85
N GLU A 11 23.65 -23.77 2.84
CA GLU A 11 23.40 -22.57 3.64
C GLU A 11 22.15 -21.85 3.15
N MET A 12 21.99 -21.69 1.83
CA MET A 12 20.78 -21.08 1.25
C MET A 12 19.54 -21.92 1.51
N ALA A 13 19.62 -23.25 1.38
CA ALA A 13 18.51 -24.15 1.75
C ALA A 13 18.15 -24.05 3.24
N SER A 14 19.17 -23.85 4.13
CA SER A 14 18.95 -23.61 5.56
C SER A 14 18.24 -22.27 5.81
N LEU A 15 18.62 -21.21 5.11
CA LEU A 15 17.93 -19.90 5.20
C LEU A 15 16.47 -20.01 4.72
N LEU A 16 16.22 -20.69 3.60
CA LEU A 16 14.85 -20.96 3.14
C LEU A 16 14.01 -21.70 4.20
N LYS A 17 14.60 -22.71 4.84
CA LYS A 17 13.94 -23.50 5.88
C LYS A 17 13.62 -22.67 7.12
N GLN A 18 14.41 -21.66 7.43
CA GLN A 18 14.18 -20.74 8.56
C GLN A 18 13.13 -19.68 8.22
N ALA A 19 13.11 -19.20 6.96
CA ALA A 19 12.26 -18.11 6.52
C ALA A 19 10.83 -18.58 6.15
N LEU A 20 10.68 -19.80 5.63
CA LEU A 20 9.40 -20.29 5.12
C LEU A 20 8.71 -21.28 6.08
N PRO A 21 7.38 -21.22 6.21
CA PRO A 21 6.60 -22.25 6.89
C PRO A 21 6.87 -23.63 6.26
N PRO A 22 6.85 -24.71 7.05
CA PRO A 22 7.16 -26.06 6.56
C PRO A 22 6.34 -26.49 5.33
N VAL A 23 5.10 -26.06 5.25
CA VAL A 23 4.21 -26.36 4.11
C VAL A 23 4.67 -25.65 2.83
N HIS A 24 5.05 -24.38 2.91
CA HIS A 24 5.57 -23.66 1.74
C HIS A 24 6.87 -24.30 1.24
N LEU A 25 7.75 -24.69 2.15
CA LEU A 25 8.98 -25.38 1.80
C LEU A 25 8.72 -26.75 1.13
N ALA A 26 7.79 -27.53 1.67
CA ALA A 26 7.40 -28.81 1.08
C ALA A 26 6.80 -28.65 -0.33
N LEU A 27 5.96 -27.62 -0.51
CA LEU A 27 5.40 -27.28 -1.83
C LEU A 27 6.48 -26.81 -2.79
N LEU A 28 7.48 -26.04 -2.34
CA LEU A 28 8.62 -25.65 -3.18
C LEU A 28 9.42 -26.87 -3.66
N HIS A 29 9.69 -27.83 -2.79
CA HIS A 29 10.35 -29.09 -3.18
C HIS A 29 9.52 -29.86 -4.20
N LEU A 30 8.20 -29.98 -4.00
CA LEU A 30 7.30 -30.64 -4.95
C LEU A 30 7.34 -29.96 -6.32
N LEU A 31 7.26 -28.62 -6.36
CA LEU A 31 7.31 -27.84 -7.59
C LEU A 31 8.67 -27.97 -8.29
N ALA A 32 9.75 -28.02 -7.51
CA ALA A 32 11.10 -28.28 -8.02
C ALA A 32 11.21 -29.66 -8.69
N ASP A 33 10.68 -30.73 -8.06
CA ASP A 33 10.66 -32.09 -8.63
C ASP A 33 9.82 -32.15 -9.90
N GLU A 34 8.68 -31.45 -9.96
CA GLU A 34 7.85 -31.36 -11.16
C GLU A 34 8.55 -30.60 -12.29
N ALA A 35 9.32 -29.57 -11.97
CA ALA A 35 10.13 -28.85 -12.94
C ALA A 35 11.25 -29.74 -13.54
N VAL A 36 11.94 -30.51 -12.67
CA VAL A 36 12.95 -31.51 -13.11
C VAL A 36 12.34 -32.54 -14.06
N GLY A 37 11.17 -33.10 -13.71
CA GLY A 37 10.47 -34.07 -14.56
C GLY A 37 10.10 -33.56 -15.95
N ARG A 38 10.16 -32.24 -16.17
CA ARG A 38 9.87 -31.57 -17.44
C ARG A 38 11.12 -30.94 -18.09
N GLY A 39 12.28 -31.07 -17.43
CA GLY A 39 13.53 -30.43 -17.91
C GLY A 39 13.47 -28.91 -17.87
N LEU A 40 12.71 -28.32 -16.94
CA LEU A 40 12.53 -26.87 -16.78
C LEU A 40 13.35 -26.35 -15.61
N PRO A 41 14.32 -25.45 -15.85
CA PRO A 41 14.95 -24.72 -14.74
C PRO A 41 13.94 -23.84 -14.02
N LEU A 42 13.95 -23.92 -12.67
CA LEU A 42 13.03 -23.20 -11.79
C LEU A 42 13.81 -22.36 -10.78
N TYR A 43 13.40 -21.10 -10.63
CA TYR A 43 14.10 -20.15 -9.76
C TYR A 43 13.12 -19.34 -8.90
N ILE A 44 13.56 -18.95 -7.70
CA ILE A 44 13.04 -17.75 -7.01
C ILE A 44 13.98 -16.61 -7.38
N ILE A 45 13.46 -15.43 -7.73
CA ILE A 45 14.30 -14.31 -8.13
C ILE A 45 13.91 -12.99 -7.46
N GLY A 46 14.84 -12.04 -7.42
CA GLY A 46 14.58 -10.65 -7.08
C GLY A 46 14.45 -10.37 -5.59
N GLY A 47 13.39 -9.62 -5.25
CA GLY A 47 13.18 -9.08 -3.91
C GLY A 47 13.22 -10.11 -2.80
N PHE A 48 12.61 -11.27 -2.99
CA PHE A 48 12.62 -12.34 -2.00
C PHE A 48 14.04 -12.83 -1.68
N VAL A 49 14.90 -13.06 -2.71
CA VAL A 49 16.27 -13.54 -2.49
C VAL A 49 17.10 -12.49 -1.77
N ARG A 50 16.96 -11.22 -2.14
CA ARG A 50 17.57 -10.10 -1.41
C ARG A 50 17.10 -10.09 0.04
N ASP A 51 15.79 -10.16 0.28
CA ASP A 51 15.21 -10.08 1.62
C ASP A 51 15.58 -11.30 2.48
N LEU A 52 15.71 -12.47 1.86
CA LEU A 52 16.22 -13.68 2.51
C LEU A 52 17.65 -13.47 3.02
N LEU A 53 18.52 -12.86 2.21
CA LEU A 53 19.92 -12.60 2.55
C LEU A 53 20.10 -11.52 3.63
N VAL A 54 19.16 -10.54 3.70
CA VAL A 54 19.18 -9.52 4.76
C VAL A 54 18.34 -9.90 5.99
N GLY A 55 17.75 -11.12 6.01
CA GLY A 55 16.96 -11.60 7.14
C GLY A 55 15.57 -10.96 7.28
N ARG A 56 14.98 -10.48 6.18
CA ARG A 56 13.66 -9.81 6.10
C ARG A 56 12.68 -10.52 5.15
N ALA A 57 12.93 -11.77 4.77
CA ALA A 57 12.10 -12.50 3.82
C ALA A 57 10.64 -12.62 4.30
N GLY A 58 9.70 -12.30 3.41
CA GLY A 58 8.27 -12.53 3.56
C GLY A 58 7.83 -13.85 2.93
N LEU A 59 6.54 -13.98 2.65
CA LEU A 59 5.96 -15.14 1.97
C LEU A 59 5.62 -14.87 0.51
N ASP A 60 5.87 -13.66 0.03
CA ASP A 60 5.57 -13.22 -1.32
C ASP A 60 6.81 -13.38 -2.20
N PHE A 61 6.76 -14.32 -3.13
CA PHE A 61 7.84 -14.59 -4.07
C PHE A 61 7.32 -15.19 -5.38
N ASP A 62 7.94 -14.75 -6.47
CA ASP A 62 7.69 -15.25 -7.80
C ASP A 62 8.58 -16.47 -8.12
N LEU A 63 7.97 -17.50 -8.72
CA LEU A 63 8.67 -18.64 -9.29
C LEU A 63 8.90 -18.42 -10.78
N VAL A 64 10.14 -18.21 -11.16
CA VAL A 64 10.51 -18.02 -12.56
C VAL A 64 10.88 -19.33 -13.21
N VAL A 65 10.20 -19.62 -14.32
CA VAL A 65 10.44 -20.80 -15.15
C VAL A 65 11.20 -20.37 -16.40
N GLU A 66 12.33 -20.99 -16.66
CA GLU A 66 13.03 -20.83 -17.96
C GLU A 66 12.33 -21.71 -19.00
N GLY A 67 11.14 -21.25 -19.43
CA GLY A 67 10.20 -21.98 -20.25
C GLY A 67 8.80 -21.38 -20.22
N ASP A 68 7.76 -22.21 -20.40
CA ASP A 68 6.36 -21.80 -20.39
C ASP A 68 5.74 -21.97 -18.99
N ALA A 69 5.71 -20.89 -18.21
CA ALA A 69 5.13 -20.87 -16.87
C ALA A 69 3.62 -21.19 -16.87
N VAL A 70 2.88 -20.76 -17.89
CA VAL A 70 1.44 -21.03 -18.00
C VAL A 70 1.19 -22.52 -18.20
N THR A 71 1.94 -23.17 -19.11
CA THR A 71 1.86 -24.61 -19.34
C THR A 71 2.29 -25.38 -18.09
N PHE A 72 3.34 -24.92 -17.39
CA PHE A 72 3.79 -25.51 -16.14
C PHE A 72 2.69 -25.43 -15.07
N ALA A 73 2.14 -24.24 -14.80
CA ALA A 73 1.07 -24.05 -13.81
C ALA A 73 -0.17 -24.92 -14.10
N ARG A 74 -0.59 -25.03 -15.35
CA ARG A 74 -1.69 -25.91 -15.76
C ARG A 74 -1.41 -27.38 -15.46
N SER A 75 -0.21 -27.85 -15.78
CA SER A 75 0.18 -29.23 -15.51
C SER A 75 0.24 -29.54 -13.99
N ILE A 76 0.62 -28.57 -13.17
CA ILE A 76 0.56 -28.68 -11.71
C ILE A 76 -0.90 -28.83 -11.25
N SER A 77 -1.80 -27.97 -11.73
CA SER A 77 -3.21 -28.02 -11.39
C SER A 77 -3.90 -29.33 -11.87
N GLU A 78 -3.57 -29.81 -13.04
CA GLU A 78 -4.09 -31.12 -13.53
C GLU A 78 -3.70 -32.25 -12.59
N LYS A 79 -2.46 -32.27 -12.10
CA LYS A 79 -1.96 -33.33 -11.22
C LYS A 79 -2.41 -33.18 -9.78
N TYR A 80 -2.38 -31.97 -9.24
CA TYR A 80 -2.57 -31.70 -7.82
C TYR A 80 -3.87 -30.95 -7.50
N ALA A 81 -4.74 -30.69 -8.47
CA ALA A 81 -5.90 -29.79 -8.37
C ALA A 81 -5.49 -28.34 -8.07
N GLY A 82 -6.41 -27.54 -7.57
CA GLY A 82 -6.19 -26.10 -7.36
C GLY A 82 -6.62 -25.26 -8.55
N LYS A 83 -6.80 -23.98 -8.30
CA LYS A 83 -7.26 -23.04 -9.32
C LYS A 83 -6.07 -22.35 -10.00
N VAL A 84 -6.04 -22.36 -11.34
CA VAL A 84 -5.06 -21.57 -12.11
C VAL A 84 -5.73 -20.36 -12.71
N THR A 85 -5.15 -19.18 -12.47
CA THR A 85 -5.49 -17.93 -13.16
C THR A 85 -4.33 -17.55 -14.09
N VAL A 86 -4.63 -17.26 -15.35
CA VAL A 86 -3.62 -17.02 -16.40
C VAL A 86 -3.67 -15.58 -16.86
N HIS A 87 -2.51 -14.94 -16.94
CA HIS A 87 -2.29 -13.63 -17.54
C HIS A 87 -1.42 -13.79 -18.80
N ALA A 88 -2.04 -14.25 -19.88
CA ALA A 88 -1.33 -14.68 -21.10
C ALA A 88 -0.46 -13.58 -21.70
N HIS A 89 -0.87 -12.31 -21.63
CA HIS A 89 -0.12 -11.17 -22.18
C HIS A 89 1.27 -11.02 -21.52
N PHE A 90 1.39 -11.36 -20.24
CA PHE A 90 2.64 -11.26 -19.49
C PHE A 90 3.37 -12.60 -19.35
N GLY A 91 2.80 -13.69 -19.83
CA GLY A 91 3.37 -15.03 -19.67
C GLY A 91 3.40 -15.49 -18.21
N THR A 92 2.42 -15.08 -17.39
CA THR A 92 2.33 -15.41 -15.98
C THR A 92 1.08 -16.22 -15.66
N ALA A 93 1.13 -17.02 -14.60
CA ALA A 93 -0.01 -17.76 -14.06
C ALA A 93 0.12 -17.92 -12.56
N ASN A 94 -1.01 -17.81 -11.84
CA ASN A 94 -1.07 -18.14 -10.43
C ASN A 94 -1.67 -19.54 -10.25
N TRP A 95 -1.12 -20.30 -9.35
CA TRP A 95 -1.72 -21.53 -8.87
C TRP A 95 -2.10 -21.37 -7.40
N GLN A 96 -3.41 -21.35 -7.14
CA GLN A 96 -3.98 -21.26 -5.80
C GLN A 96 -4.47 -22.62 -5.35
N LEU A 97 -4.00 -23.08 -4.18
CA LEU A 97 -4.46 -24.30 -3.59
C LEU A 97 -5.93 -24.18 -3.18
N ASP A 98 -6.66 -25.30 -3.23
CA ASP A 98 -8.03 -25.45 -2.76
C ASP A 98 -8.16 -26.71 -1.89
N SER A 99 -9.36 -27.06 -1.45
CA SER A 99 -9.59 -28.27 -0.66
C SER A 99 -9.21 -29.57 -1.41
N GLY A 100 -9.36 -29.55 -2.74
CA GLY A 100 -8.96 -30.67 -3.60
C GLY A 100 -7.45 -30.85 -3.65
N SER A 101 -6.68 -29.75 -3.74
CA SER A 101 -5.23 -29.75 -3.69
C SER A 101 -4.72 -30.26 -2.34
N LEU A 102 -5.29 -29.77 -1.24
CA LEU A 102 -4.89 -30.20 0.11
C LEU A 102 -5.12 -31.71 0.28
N ALA A 103 -6.25 -32.23 -0.19
CA ALA A 103 -6.55 -33.66 -0.13
C ALA A 103 -5.56 -34.49 -0.96
N ARG A 104 -5.24 -34.08 -2.19
CA ARG A 104 -4.28 -34.78 -3.06
C ARG A 104 -2.85 -34.75 -2.54
N LEU A 105 -2.46 -33.67 -1.89
CA LEU A 105 -1.14 -33.45 -1.32
C LEU A 105 -1.00 -33.95 0.12
N ASN A 106 -2.11 -34.45 0.71
CA ASN A 106 -2.16 -34.88 2.10
C ASN A 106 -1.68 -33.81 3.09
N ILE A 107 -2.02 -32.54 2.79
CA ILE A 107 -1.71 -31.38 3.62
C ILE A 107 -2.88 -31.13 4.57
N PRO A 108 -2.67 -31.03 5.90
CA PRO A 108 -3.74 -30.71 6.85
C PRO A 108 -4.32 -29.32 6.57
N LEU A 109 -5.60 -29.11 6.87
CA LEU A 109 -6.26 -27.83 6.78
C LEU A 109 -5.50 -26.77 7.60
N PHE A 110 -5.24 -25.64 7.00
CA PHE A 110 -4.53 -24.53 7.63
C PHE A 110 -5.40 -23.88 8.72
N GLU A 111 -4.86 -23.75 9.92
CA GLU A 111 -5.52 -23.02 11.01
C GLU A 111 -5.67 -21.52 10.74
N GLN A 112 -4.90 -20.95 9.79
CA GLN A 112 -4.87 -19.52 9.48
C GLN A 112 -5.76 -19.08 8.30
N GLY A 113 -6.57 -19.96 7.72
CA GLY A 113 -7.62 -19.60 6.75
C GLY A 113 -7.18 -19.15 5.36
N VAL A 114 -5.91 -18.84 5.11
CA VAL A 114 -5.38 -18.42 3.80
C VAL A 114 -4.58 -19.56 3.19
N LEU A 115 -5.04 -20.05 2.03
CA LEU A 115 -4.36 -21.13 1.30
C LEU A 115 -3.18 -20.57 0.52
N PRO A 116 -2.04 -21.32 0.44
CA PRO A 116 -0.90 -20.90 -0.36
C PRO A 116 -1.26 -20.67 -1.82
N MET A 117 -0.65 -19.63 -2.38
CA MET A 117 -0.71 -19.29 -3.79
C MET A 117 0.73 -19.15 -4.30
N PHE A 118 0.97 -19.65 -5.51
CA PHE A 118 2.28 -19.55 -6.17
C PHE A 118 2.13 -18.84 -7.50
N ASP A 119 2.94 -17.81 -7.68
CA ASP A 119 3.02 -17.03 -8.90
C ASP A 119 4.13 -17.61 -9.78
N PHE A 120 3.76 -18.06 -10.97
CA PHE A 120 4.69 -18.56 -11.99
C PHE A 120 4.86 -17.53 -13.08
N VAL A 121 6.10 -17.22 -13.40
CA VAL A 121 6.48 -16.24 -14.40
C VAL A 121 7.42 -16.90 -15.40
N SER A 122 7.16 -16.77 -16.71
CA SER A 122 8.12 -17.17 -17.73
C SER A 122 9.30 -16.19 -17.74
N ALA A 123 10.53 -16.70 -17.73
CA ALA A 123 11.71 -15.86 -17.95
C ALA A 123 11.55 -15.06 -19.24
N ARG A 124 11.86 -13.76 -19.23
CA ARG A 124 11.52 -12.86 -20.33
C ARG A 124 12.51 -11.72 -20.52
N SER A 125 12.62 -11.25 -21.74
CA SER A 125 13.26 -9.99 -22.10
C SER A 125 12.23 -8.87 -22.29
N GLU A 126 12.65 -7.64 -22.09
CA GLU A 126 11.83 -6.43 -22.26
C GLU A 126 12.53 -5.47 -23.22
N ILE A 127 11.76 -4.86 -24.13
CA ILE A 127 12.26 -3.87 -25.09
C ILE A 127 11.39 -2.62 -24.94
N TYR A 128 12.03 -1.48 -24.65
CA TYR A 128 11.38 -0.18 -24.54
C TYR A 128 11.47 0.57 -25.86
N THR A 129 10.37 1.12 -26.36
CA THR A 129 10.31 1.87 -27.63
C THR A 129 10.67 3.34 -27.48
N HIS A 130 10.44 3.92 -26.29
CA HIS A 130 10.79 5.29 -25.91
C HIS A 130 10.83 5.42 -24.38
N PRO A 131 11.44 6.49 -23.83
CA PRO A 131 11.47 6.74 -22.38
C PRO A 131 10.08 6.65 -21.75
N GLY A 132 9.95 5.90 -20.64
CA GLY A 132 8.70 5.72 -19.93
C GLY A 132 7.64 4.85 -20.63
N ALA A 133 7.90 4.25 -21.80
CA ALA A 133 6.98 3.34 -22.47
C ALA A 133 6.74 2.06 -21.64
N LEU A 134 5.59 1.42 -21.86
CA LEU A 134 5.42 0.04 -21.40
C LEU A 134 6.27 -0.88 -22.30
N PRO A 135 7.00 -1.85 -21.73
CA PRO A 135 7.88 -2.72 -22.50
C PRO A 135 7.10 -3.72 -23.35
N THR A 136 7.66 -4.04 -24.53
CA THR A 136 7.28 -5.22 -25.28
C THR A 136 8.00 -6.43 -24.70
N VAL A 137 7.23 -7.46 -24.33
CA VAL A 137 7.72 -8.65 -23.63
C VAL A 137 7.91 -9.80 -24.61
N LYS A 138 9.06 -10.51 -24.49
CA LYS A 138 9.35 -11.75 -25.22
C LYS A 138 9.91 -12.79 -24.25
N ARG A 139 9.64 -14.08 -24.46
CA ARG A 139 10.31 -15.14 -23.70
C ARG A 139 11.82 -15.04 -23.87
N GLY A 140 12.54 -15.28 -22.79
CA GLY A 140 13.99 -15.20 -22.73
C GLY A 140 14.59 -16.22 -21.77
N SER A 141 15.89 -16.12 -21.58
CA SER A 141 16.65 -16.86 -20.58
C SER A 141 16.57 -16.19 -19.19
N LEU A 142 17.09 -16.87 -18.17
CA LEU A 142 17.30 -16.25 -16.84
C LEU A 142 18.14 -14.97 -16.96
N ALA A 143 19.22 -14.97 -17.76
CA ALA A 143 20.07 -13.80 -17.93
C ALA A 143 19.30 -12.60 -18.51
N ASP A 144 18.39 -12.84 -19.47
CA ASP A 144 17.52 -11.78 -20.01
C ASP A 144 16.58 -11.24 -18.94
N ASP A 145 15.99 -12.12 -18.10
CA ASP A 145 15.07 -11.72 -17.04
C ASP A 145 15.77 -10.92 -15.95
N LEU A 146 16.98 -11.30 -15.57
CA LEU A 146 17.78 -10.54 -14.60
C LEU A 146 18.26 -9.21 -15.19
N GLY A 147 18.61 -9.17 -16.47
CA GLY A 147 19.13 -7.97 -17.14
C GLY A 147 18.10 -6.85 -17.35
N ARG A 148 16.79 -7.14 -17.31
CA ARG A 148 15.72 -6.13 -17.44
C ARG A 148 15.30 -5.48 -16.12
N ARG A 149 15.81 -5.98 -14.99
CA ARG A 149 15.42 -5.49 -13.64
C ARG A 149 15.94 -4.10 -13.38
N ASP A 150 15.46 -3.53 -12.28
CA ASP A 150 15.76 -2.17 -11.89
C ASP A 150 17.18 -2.01 -11.30
N PHE A 151 17.53 -2.83 -10.28
CA PHE A 151 18.77 -2.68 -9.51
C PHE A 151 19.50 -4.01 -9.36
N THR A 152 20.83 -3.95 -9.23
CA THR A 152 21.69 -5.11 -9.04
C THR A 152 21.28 -5.98 -7.84
N ILE A 153 20.85 -5.37 -6.72
CA ILE A 153 20.36 -6.09 -5.54
C ILE A 153 19.10 -6.93 -5.80
N ASN A 154 18.38 -6.67 -6.89
CA ASN A 154 17.18 -7.39 -7.31
C ASN A 154 17.47 -8.41 -8.42
N THR A 155 18.73 -8.62 -8.79
CA THR A 155 19.13 -9.61 -9.83
C THR A 155 19.65 -10.92 -9.26
N LEU A 156 19.48 -11.12 -7.96
CA LEU A 156 19.83 -12.39 -7.32
C LEU A 156 18.75 -13.43 -7.62
N ALA A 157 19.18 -14.64 -7.97
CA ALA A 157 18.30 -15.77 -8.22
C ALA A 157 18.70 -16.97 -7.36
N LEU A 158 17.71 -17.74 -6.92
CA LEU A 158 17.92 -18.97 -6.19
C LEU A 158 17.35 -20.12 -6.99
N ARG A 159 18.20 -21.02 -7.47
CA ARG A 159 17.79 -22.17 -8.26
C ARG A 159 17.20 -23.26 -7.37
N LEU A 160 16.12 -23.88 -7.82
CA LEU A 160 15.33 -24.83 -7.04
C LEU A 160 15.32 -26.24 -7.63
N ASP A 161 15.57 -26.42 -8.93
CA ASP A 161 15.42 -27.70 -9.62
C ASP A 161 16.59 -28.68 -9.35
N GLY A 162 16.24 -29.90 -9.00
CA GLY A 162 17.17 -31.01 -8.89
C GLY A 162 18.32 -30.81 -7.87
N GLU A 163 19.53 -31.20 -8.30
CA GLU A 163 20.75 -31.07 -7.51
C GLU A 163 21.16 -29.62 -7.25
N TYR A 164 20.56 -28.68 -7.96
CA TYR A 164 20.84 -27.24 -7.82
C TYR A 164 19.99 -26.55 -6.75
N PHE A 165 19.16 -27.29 -6.00
CA PHE A 165 18.31 -26.70 -4.99
C PHE A 165 19.12 -25.91 -3.96
N GLY A 166 18.84 -24.59 -3.86
CA GLY A 166 19.56 -23.66 -2.99
C GLY A 166 20.80 -23.03 -3.65
N GLN A 167 21.07 -23.28 -4.93
CA GLN A 167 22.17 -22.61 -5.62
C GLN A 167 21.85 -21.14 -5.87
N LEU A 168 22.64 -20.26 -5.25
CA LEU A 168 22.58 -18.82 -5.52
C LEU A 168 23.22 -18.53 -6.87
N VAL A 169 22.48 -17.83 -7.74
CA VAL A 169 22.94 -17.37 -9.07
C VAL A 169 23.01 -15.85 -9.02
N ASP A 170 24.22 -15.31 -9.20
CA ASP A 170 24.51 -13.88 -9.30
C ASP A 170 25.30 -13.61 -10.59
N LEU A 171 24.61 -13.10 -11.61
CA LEU A 171 25.24 -12.80 -12.92
C LEU A 171 25.66 -11.34 -13.04
N LEU A 172 25.15 -10.45 -12.17
CA LEU A 172 25.23 -9.00 -12.34
C LEU A 172 25.77 -8.26 -11.12
N GLY A 173 26.40 -8.98 -10.16
CA GLY A 173 27.05 -8.40 -9.00
C GLY A 173 26.08 -7.95 -7.89
N GLY A 174 24.90 -8.58 -7.84
CA GLY A 174 23.86 -8.26 -6.85
C GLY A 174 24.30 -8.52 -5.41
N LEU A 175 25.06 -9.60 -5.19
CA LEU A 175 25.57 -9.96 -3.86
C LEU A 175 26.59 -8.93 -3.36
N GLU A 176 27.49 -8.50 -4.22
CA GLU A 176 28.47 -7.46 -3.88
C GLU A 176 27.79 -6.13 -3.53
N ALA A 177 26.81 -5.71 -4.36
CA ALA A 177 26.02 -4.50 -4.12
C ALA A 177 25.27 -4.59 -2.78
N LEU A 178 24.66 -5.75 -2.49
CA LEU A 178 23.95 -6.00 -1.24
C LEU A 178 24.88 -5.93 -0.03
N GLN A 179 26.08 -6.52 -0.10
CA GLN A 179 27.08 -6.48 0.97
C GLN A 179 27.60 -5.08 1.24
N LYS A 180 27.75 -4.27 0.19
CA LYS A 180 28.18 -2.87 0.28
C LYS A 180 27.05 -1.92 0.68
N GLY A 181 25.80 -2.39 0.73
CA GLY A 181 24.64 -1.55 0.99
C GLY A 181 24.40 -0.54 -0.13
N LEU A 182 24.57 -0.93 -1.40
CA LEU A 182 24.42 -0.03 -2.54
C LEU A 182 23.18 -0.36 -3.37
N VAL A 183 22.41 0.67 -3.68
CA VAL A 183 21.37 0.65 -4.72
C VAL A 183 22.01 1.13 -6.01
N ARG A 184 22.17 0.25 -7.00
CA ARG A 184 22.84 0.52 -8.27
C ARG A 184 22.01 -0.03 -9.43
N VAL A 185 21.82 0.76 -10.49
CA VAL A 185 21.17 0.31 -11.73
C VAL A 185 22.07 -0.61 -12.56
N LEU A 186 21.47 -1.34 -13.49
CA LEU A 186 22.18 -2.32 -14.33
C LEU A 186 22.89 -1.66 -15.51
N HIS A 187 22.41 -0.53 -15.99
CA HIS A 187 22.98 0.20 -17.12
C HIS A 187 22.65 1.70 -17.07
N PRO A 188 23.41 2.57 -17.72
CA PRO A 188 23.25 4.04 -17.62
C PRO A 188 21.89 4.58 -18.05
N ASN A 189 21.19 3.91 -18.98
CA ASN A 189 19.88 4.34 -19.47
C ASN A 189 18.72 3.93 -18.55
N SER A 190 18.99 3.19 -17.48
CA SER A 190 17.96 2.56 -16.67
C SER A 190 16.90 3.53 -16.12
N TYR A 191 17.30 4.70 -15.66
CA TYR A 191 16.39 5.75 -15.18
C TYR A 191 15.69 6.50 -16.31
N THR A 192 16.26 6.53 -17.51
CA THR A 192 15.64 7.12 -18.69
C THR A 192 14.60 6.19 -19.29
N ASP A 193 14.91 4.89 -19.36
CA ASP A 193 13.99 3.86 -19.86
C ASP A 193 12.74 3.75 -18.98
N ASP A 194 12.94 3.77 -17.65
CA ASP A 194 11.85 3.79 -16.70
C ASP A 194 12.12 4.78 -15.54
N PRO A 195 11.63 6.03 -15.65
CA PRO A 195 11.86 7.04 -14.64
C PRO A 195 11.23 6.70 -13.26
N THR A 196 10.28 5.76 -13.16
CA THR A 196 9.75 5.31 -11.86
C THR A 196 10.84 4.68 -11.00
N ARG A 197 11.91 4.16 -11.61
CA ARG A 197 13.07 3.62 -10.89
C ARG A 197 13.76 4.64 -9.99
N ILE A 198 13.58 5.96 -10.24
CA ILE A 198 14.09 7.02 -9.35
C ILE A 198 13.40 6.95 -7.99
N LEU A 199 12.06 6.83 -7.97
CA LEU A 199 11.28 6.71 -6.74
C LEU A 199 11.62 5.40 -6.01
N ARG A 200 11.76 4.32 -6.78
CA ARG A 200 12.15 2.99 -6.28
C ARG A 200 13.57 3.00 -5.67
N ALA A 201 14.53 3.70 -6.29
CA ALA A 201 15.89 3.83 -5.75
C ALA A 201 15.88 4.46 -4.36
N VAL A 202 15.15 5.58 -4.19
CA VAL A 202 15.01 6.24 -2.88
C VAL A 202 14.28 5.33 -1.89
N ARG A 203 13.25 4.61 -2.32
CA ARG A 203 12.54 3.67 -1.45
C ARG A 203 13.46 2.57 -0.94
N TYR A 204 14.27 1.95 -1.80
CA TYR A 204 15.23 0.94 -1.38
C TYR A 204 16.39 1.52 -0.55
N GLU A 205 16.89 2.71 -0.88
CA GLU A 205 17.89 3.42 -0.09
C GLU A 205 17.45 3.55 1.37
N GLN A 206 16.24 4.07 1.61
CA GLN A 206 15.73 4.31 2.96
C GLN A 206 15.27 3.01 3.66
N ARG A 207 14.52 2.16 2.97
CA ARG A 207 13.99 0.91 3.53
C ARG A 207 15.06 -0.03 4.08
N TYR A 208 16.22 -0.10 3.42
CA TYR A 208 17.32 -0.99 3.83
C TYR A 208 18.46 -0.28 4.54
N GLY A 209 18.43 1.05 4.63
CA GLY A 209 19.54 1.85 5.12
C GLY A 209 20.76 1.76 4.18
N PHE A 210 20.51 1.62 2.89
CA PHE A 210 21.54 1.58 1.84
C PHE A 210 21.84 2.97 1.32
N GLN A 211 22.74 3.07 0.34
CA GLN A 211 23.05 4.29 -0.36
C GLN A 211 22.87 4.10 -1.87
N ILE A 212 22.27 5.09 -2.53
CA ILE A 212 22.30 5.14 -3.99
C ILE A 212 23.74 5.31 -4.43
N ALA A 213 24.20 4.50 -5.40
CA ALA A 213 25.58 4.58 -5.88
C ALA A 213 25.88 6.00 -6.38
N PRO A 214 27.08 6.56 -6.08
CA PRO A 214 27.39 7.95 -6.45
C PRO A 214 27.21 8.25 -7.94
N GLU A 215 27.60 7.30 -8.80
CA GLU A 215 27.40 7.38 -10.25
C GLU A 215 25.92 7.41 -10.65
N ASP A 216 25.05 6.74 -9.91
CA ASP A 216 23.61 6.72 -10.15
C ASP A 216 22.94 8.06 -9.81
N LEU A 217 23.47 8.84 -8.86
CA LEU A 217 22.97 10.17 -8.55
C LEU A 217 23.08 11.13 -9.74
N GLU A 218 24.16 11.01 -10.53
CA GLU A 218 24.32 11.79 -11.77
C GLU A 218 23.30 11.36 -12.83
N LEU A 219 23.05 10.04 -12.96
CA LEU A 219 22.04 9.50 -13.86
C LEU A 219 20.61 9.93 -13.46
N ILE A 220 20.30 9.97 -12.17
CA ILE A 220 19.04 10.47 -11.64
C ILE A 220 18.87 11.95 -11.99
N ALA A 221 19.91 12.77 -11.76
CA ALA A 221 19.87 14.20 -12.08
C ALA A 221 19.60 14.45 -13.57
N ALA A 222 20.16 13.62 -14.46
CA ALA A 222 19.93 13.69 -15.91
C ALA A 222 18.52 13.23 -16.31
N ALA A 223 17.98 12.21 -15.65
CA ALA A 223 16.72 11.56 -16.01
C ALA A 223 15.47 12.17 -15.35
N LYS A 224 15.61 13.01 -14.30
CA LYS A 224 14.46 13.57 -13.56
C LYS A 224 13.46 14.35 -14.41
N SER A 225 13.90 14.96 -15.51
CA SER A 225 13.00 15.66 -16.44
C SER A 225 12.00 14.74 -17.15
N HIS A 226 12.25 13.44 -17.20
CA HIS A 226 11.33 12.45 -17.80
C HIS A 226 10.17 12.06 -16.87
N LEU A 227 10.21 12.43 -15.58
CA LEU A 227 9.12 12.13 -14.63
C LEU A 227 7.79 12.78 -15.07
N GLY A 228 7.82 14.01 -15.57
CA GLY A 228 6.63 14.71 -16.08
C GLY A 228 5.97 14.06 -17.31
N GLY A 229 6.65 13.10 -17.97
CA GLY A 229 6.11 12.32 -19.08
C GLY A 229 5.42 11.01 -18.68
N LEU A 230 5.49 10.63 -17.40
CA LEU A 230 4.83 9.44 -16.90
C LEU A 230 3.33 9.64 -16.68
N SER A 231 2.55 8.55 -16.80
CA SER A 231 1.14 8.61 -16.41
C SER A 231 0.99 8.84 -14.89
N GLY A 232 -0.04 9.60 -14.51
CA GLY A 232 -0.36 9.86 -13.10
C GLY A 232 -0.54 8.59 -12.30
N GLU A 233 -1.13 7.55 -12.89
CA GLU A 233 -1.31 6.23 -12.26
C GLU A 233 0.04 5.59 -11.88
N ARG A 234 1.05 5.65 -12.76
CA ARG A 234 2.38 5.09 -12.46
C ARG A 234 3.10 5.85 -11.37
N LEU A 235 3.03 7.20 -11.41
CA LEU A 235 3.59 8.04 -10.35
C LEU A 235 2.90 7.80 -9.01
N ARG A 236 1.56 7.79 -9.00
CA ARG A 236 0.78 7.50 -7.79
C ARG A 236 1.11 6.12 -7.23
N HIS A 237 1.21 5.09 -8.07
CA HIS A 237 1.55 3.74 -7.61
C HIS A 237 2.86 3.71 -6.81
N GLU A 238 3.93 4.33 -7.29
CA GLU A 238 5.19 4.38 -6.54
C GLU A 238 5.11 5.28 -5.29
N LEU A 239 4.34 6.38 -5.34
CA LEU A 239 4.07 7.20 -4.16
C LEU A 239 3.25 6.43 -3.11
N ASP A 240 2.23 5.67 -3.51
CA ASP A 240 1.45 4.81 -2.63
C ASP A 240 2.35 3.81 -1.89
N LEU A 241 3.30 3.19 -2.62
CA LEU A 241 4.28 2.27 -2.05
C LEU A 241 5.25 2.96 -1.07
N ILE A 242 5.67 4.21 -1.36
CA ILE A 242 6.49 5.00 -0.46
C ILE A 242 5.71 5.37 0.80
N LEU A 243 4.47 5.84 0.66
CA LEU A 243 3.63 6.26 1.77
C LEU A 243 3.14 5.09 2.65
N ALA A 244 3.23 3.86 2.15
CA ALA A 244 2.97 2.65 2.92
C ALA A 244 4.15 2.22 3.81
N GLU A 245 5.37 2.70 3.53
CA GLU A 245 6.56 2.36 4.31
C GLU A 245 6.61 3.12 5.65
N ASP A 246 7.25 2.53 6.65
CA ASP A 246 7.44 3.17 7.96
C ASP A 246 8.35 4.41 7.83
N GLU A 247 9.38 4.35 6.97
CA GLU A 247 10.32 5.44 6.70
C GLU A 247 9.81 6.44 5.64
N SER A 248 8.51 6.56 5.45
CA SER A 248 7.91 7.40 4.39
C SER A 248 8.34 8.87 4.46
N ALA A 249 8.48 9.42 5.67
CA ALA A 249 8.96 10.78 5.89
C ALA A 249 10.40 10.97 5.37
N ALA A 250 11.30 10.04 5.69
CA ALA A 250 12.68 10.07 5.22
C ALA A 250 12.76 9.90 3.68
N MET A 251 11.90 9.06 3.11
CA MET A 251 11.81 8.87 1.66
C MET A 251 11.38 10.15 0.94
N LEU A 252 10.33 10.83 1.41
CA LEU A 252 9.88 12.10 0.83
C LEU A 252 10.91 13.22 1.02
N ALA A 253 11.56 13.29 2.19
CA ALA A 253 12.67 14.21 2.43
C ALA A 253 13.82 14.00 1.43
N ARG A 254 14.16 12.74 1.18
CA ARG A 254 15.21 12.38 0.21
C ARG A 254 14.81 12.73 -1.22
N LEU A 255 13.57 12.46 -1.63
CA LEU A 255 13.04 12.85 -2.93
C LEU A 255 13.07 14.37 -3.12
N ASN A 256 12.70 15.13 -2.08
CA ASN A 256 12.79 16.58 -2.09
C ASN A 256 14.24 17.06 -2.22
N GLY A 257 15.17 16.47 -1.46
CA GLY A 257 16.60 16.81 -1.51
C GLY A 257 17.27 16.51 -2.87
N LEU A 258 16.66 15.66 -3.69
CA LEU A 258 17.07 15.36 -5.07
C LEU A 258 16.28 16.17 -6.12
N ASP A 259 15.40 17.10 -5.72
CA ASP A 259 14.45 17.85 -6.56
C ASP A 259 13.49 16.96 -7.36
N ILE A 260 13.18 15.76 -6.87
CA ILE A 260 12.30 14.81 -7.57
C ILE A 260 10.84 15.20 -7.39
N LEU A 261 10.44 15.66 -6.19
CA LEU A 261 9.05 16.11 -5.97
C LEU A 261 8.67 17.24 -6.92
N THR A 262 9.52 18.25 -7.07
CA THR A 262 9.31 19.36 -8.02
C THR A 262 9.39 18.91 -9.47
N GLY A 263 10.18 17.85 -9.77
CA GLY A 263 10.25 17.20 -11.08
C GLY A 263 8.97 16.44 -11.45
N ILE A 264 8.22 15.93 -10.46
CA ILE A 264 6.90 15.34 -10.64
C ILE A 264 5.87 16.44 -10.83
N HIS A 265 5.77 17.36 -9.86
CA HIS A 265 4.88 18.51 -9.94
C HIS A 265 5.34 19.66 -9.02
N PRO A 266 5.35 20.92 -9.50
CA PRO A 266 5.82 22.07 -8.71
C PRO A 266 5.04 22.34 -7.42
N LEU A 267 3.79 21.89 -7.35
CA LEU A 267 2.92 22.03 -6.18
C LEU A 267 3.10 20.94 -5.12
N LEU A 268 3.98 19.96 -5.31
CA LEU A 268 4.27 18.96 -4.27
C LEU A 268 5.19 19.60 -3.21
N PRO A 269 4.66 19.92 -2.01
CA PRO A 269 5.41 20.57 -0.96
C PRO A 269 6.22 19.58 -0.16
N TRP A 270 7.30 20.05 0.48
CA TRP A 270 7.98 19.29 1.54
C TRP A 270 8.70 20.23 2.50
N ASP A 271 8.48 20.06 3.78
CA ASP A 271 9.17 20.76 4.85
C ASP A 271 9.29 19.92 6.15
N ALA A 272 9.99 20.47 7.15
CA ALA A 272 10.20 19.79 8.43
C ALA A 272 8.90 19.59 9.24
N HIS A 273 7.84 20.36 8.99
CA HIS A 273 6.55 20.18 9.64
C HIS A 273 5.85 18.93 9.08
N MET A 274 5.85 18.76 7.75
CA MET A 274 5.32 17.57 7.08
C MET A 274 6.05 16.29 7.50
N SER A 275 7.40 16.38 7.69
CA SER A 275 8.18 15.26 8.20
C SER A 275 7.64 14.79 9.56
N ARG A 276 7.50 15.70 10.52
CA ARG A 276 6.98 15.36 11.86
C ARG A 276 5.55 14.81 11.84
N LEU A 277 4.69 15.33 10.95
CA LEU A 277 3.33 14.81 10.82
C LEU A 277 3.32 13.37 10.30
N LEU A 278 4.15 13.03 9.33
CA LEU A 278 4.24 11.66 8.82
C LEU A 278 4.88 10.72 9.84
N GLU A 279 5.92 11.15 10.54
CA GLU A 279 6.55 10.39 11.63
C GLU A 279 5.56 10.07 12.76
N SER A 280 4.57 10.93 13.02
CA SER A 280 3.53 10.67 14.01
C SER A 280 2.61 9.48 13.67
N LEU A 281 2.62 9.02 12.41
CA LEU A 281 1.86 7.83 11.99
C LEU A 281 2.50 6.51 12.46
N ASP A 282 3.73 6.54 12.95
CA ASP A 282 4.42 5.36 13.51
C ASP A 282 3.98 5.08 14.95
N GLU A 283 3.31 6.05 15.58
CA GLU A 283 2.70 5.85 16.88
C GLU A 283 1.37 5.07 16.78
N PRO A 284 1.01 4.29 17.81
CA PRO A 284 -0.25 3.56 17.81
C PRO A 284 -1.47 4.49 17.68
N ALA A 285 -2.37 4.16 16.77
CA ALA A 285 -3.60 4.93 16.57
C ALA A 285 -4.43 5.03 17.87
N PRO A 286 -4.97 6.21 18.21
CA PRO A 286 -5.80 6.40 19.38
C PRO A 286 -7.03 5.48 19.41
N ALA A 287 -7.48 5.08 20.61
CA ALA A 287 -8.67 4.26 20.76
C ALA A 287 -9.95 4.91 20.19
N SER A 288 -9.98 6.24 20.13
CA SER A 288 -11.06 7.05 19.54
C SER A 288 -11.26 6.77 18.04
N TRP A 289 -10.21 6.30 17.35
CA TRP A 289 -10.24 5.98 15.92
C TRP A 289 -10.84 4.60 15.59
N ARG A 290 -11.24 3.84 16.61
CA ARG A 290 -11.85 2.52 16.36
C ARG A 290 -13.07 2.64 15.44
N GLY A 291 -13.02 1.88 14.32
CA GLY A 291 -14.07 1.85 13.31
C GLY A 291 -14.03 3.04 12.33
N VAL A 292 -12.91 3.76 12.23
CA VAL A 292 -12.62 4.65 11.11
C VAL A 292 -12.31 3.78 9.89
N PRO A 293 -13.06 3.90 8.78
CA PRO A 293 -12.84 3.11 7.58
C PRO A 293 -11.63 3.63 6.80
N ASP A 294 -11.05 2.75 5.99
CA ASP A 294 -10.14 3.14 4.93
C ASP A 294 -10.85 4.06 3.91
N LEU A 295 -10.09 4.83 3.17
CA LEU A 295 -10.61 5.40 1.93
C LEU A 295 -10.77 4.26 0.91
N LEU A 296 -11.80 4.35 0.07
CA LEU A 296 -12.11 3.29 -0.90
C LEU A 296 -10.84 2.88 -1.68
N HIS A 297 -10.44 1.62 -1.54
CA HIS A 297 -9.25 1.02 -2.17
C HIS A 297 -7.88 1.62 -1.76
N ILE A 298 -7.83 2.46 -0.71
CA ILE A 298 -6.57 3.04 -0.21
C ILE A 298 -6.42 2.65 1.25
N PRO A 299 -5.35 1.95 1.64
CA PRO A 299 -5.08 1.60 3.04
C PRO A 299 -5.03 2.84 3.92
N GLN A 300 -5.42 2.70 5.18
CA GLN A 300 -5.56 3.83 6.13
C GLN A 300 -4.27 4.65 6.26
N ARG A 301 -3.11 3.97 6.38
CA ARG A 301 -1.80 4.63 6.46
C ARG A 301 -1.53 5.51 5.24
N VAL A 302 -1.70 4.96 4.04
CA VAL A 302 -1.47 5.70 2.77
C VAL A 302 -2.43 6.88 2.65
N GLY A 303 -3.71 6.68 2.99
CA GLY A 303 -4.70 7.75 2.99
C GLY A 303 -4.36 8.87 3.96
N LEU A 304 -3.97 8.55 5.21
CA LEU A 304 -3.52 9.52 6.20
C LEU A 304 -2.27 10.25 5.74
N SER A 305 -1.29 9.54 5.18
CA SER A 305 -0.06 10.15 4.67
C SER A 305 -0.34 11.20 3.59
N TYR A 306 -1.21 10.89 2.62
CA TYR A 306 -1.63 11.91 1.63
C TYR A 306 -2.35 13.09 2.27
N LEU A 307 -3.25 12.83 3.22
CA LEU A 307 -4.00 13.87 3.90
C LEU A 307 -3.09 14.81 4.71
N LEU A 308 -2.13 14.27 5.44
CA LEU A 308 -1.15 15.05 6.21
C LEU A 308 -0.19 15.82 5.30
N TRP A 309 0.21 15.20 4.18
CA TRP A 309 1.13 15.82 3.23
C TRP A 309 0.49 16.96 2.44
N LEU A 310 -0.72 16.74 1.89
CA LEU A 310 -1.33 17.63 0.89
C LEU A 310 -2.58 18.37 1.40
N GLY A 311 -3.13 18.01 2.55
CA GLY A 311 -4.42 18.52 3.04
C GLY A 311 -4.43 20.00 3.44
N ARG A 312 -3.26 20.66 3.53
CA ARG A 312 -3.16 22.12 3.78
C ARG A 312 -3.07 22.93 2.49
N LEU A 313 -3.00 22.29 1.33
CA LEU A 313 -3.00 22.98 0.04
C LEU A 313 -4.34 23.66 -0.24
N ALA A 314 -4.31 24.73 -1.01
CA ALA A 314 -5.52 25.37 -1.52
C ALA A 314 -6.32 24.39 -2.42
N PRO A 315 -7.68 24.48 -2.43
CA PRO A 315 -8.51 23.57 -3.21
C PRO A 315 -8.14 23.46 -4.70
N VAL A 316 -7.71 24.56 -5.32
CA VAL A 316 -7.27 24.58 -6.72
C VAL A 316 -6.01 23.72 -6.91
N ALA A 317 -5.03 23.84 -6.01
CA ALA A 317 -3.80 23.04 -6.04
C ALA A 317 -4.09 21.54 -5.83
N ILE A 318 -5.02 21.21 -4.93
CA ILE A 318 -5.47 19.82 -4.71
C ILE A 318 -6.10 19.26 -6.00
N GLN A 319 -6.94 20.02 -6.70
CA GLN A 319 -7.56 19.59 -7.95
C GLN A 319 -6.54 19.37 -9.06
N GLU A 320 -5.54 20.25 -9.17
CA GLU A 320 -4.45 20.14 -10.15
C GLU A 320 -3.61 18.88 -9.88
N LEU A 321 -3.17 18.65 -8.64
CA LEU A 321 -2.45 17.45 -8.24
C LEU A 321 -3.29 16.18 -8.42
N ALA A 322 -4.58 16.22 -8.08
CA ALA A 322 -5.49 15.09 -8.26
C ALA A 322 -5.62 14.68 -9.73
N SER A 323 -5.58 15.66 -10.65
CA SER A 323 -5.59 15.40 -12.09
C SER A 323 -4.24 14.86 -12.59
N CYS A 324 -3.13 15.44 -12.10
CA CYS A 324 -1.78 15.04 -12.48
C CYS A 324 -1.44 13.61 -12.02
N LEU A 325 -1.78 13.27 -10.76
CA LEU A 325 -1.47 11.98 -10.13
C LEU A 325 -2.62 10.97 -10.22
N ASP A 326 -3.67 11.30 -10.97
CA ASP A 326 -4.84 10.44 -11.15
C ASP A 326 -5.42 9.93 -9.83
N PHE A 327 -5.65 10.84 -8.85
CA PHE A 327 -6.19 10.47 -7.55
C PHE A 327 -7.61 9.92 -7.68
N THR A 328 -7.92 8.91 -6.86
CA THR A 328 -9.28 8.40 -6.74
C THR A 328 -10.25 9.51 -6.27
N ALA A 329 -11.53 9.38 -6.63
CA ALA A 329 -12.55 10.33 -6.20
C ALA A 329 -12.59 10.46 -4.66
N SER A 330 -12.43 9.34 -3.93
CA SER A 330 -12.45 9.31 -2.47
C SER A 330 -11.27 10.06 -1.83
N LEU A 331 -10.06 9.92 -2.39
CA LEU A 331 -8.88 10.65 -1.90
C LEU A 331 -9.02 12.16 -2.18
N ARG A 332 -9.42 12.52 -3.39
CA ARG A 332 -9.65 13.94 -3.76
C ARG A 332 -10.69 14.59 -2.87
N GLU A 333 -11.83 13.92 -2.62
CA GLU A 333 -12.88 14.43 -1.74
C GLU A 333 -12.38 14.61 -0.31
N ALA A 334 -11.64 13.64 0.22
CA ALA A 334 -11.07 13.72 1.57
C ALA A 334 -10.07 14.88 1.70
N LEU A 335 -9.20 15.10 0.70
CA LEU A 335 -8.25 16.21 0.68
C LEU A 335 -8.98 17.58 0.63
N LEU A 336 -9.98 17.74 -0.24
CA LEU A 336 -10.78 18.96 -0.33
C LEU A 336 -11.55 19.24 0.97
N SER A 337 -12.13 18.19 1.56
CA SER A 337 -12.84 18.29 2.84
C SER A 337 -11.91 18.70 3.97
N LEU A 338 -10.68 18.15 4.02
CA LEU A 338 -9.67 18.51 5.01
C LEU A 338 -9.18 19.94 4.83
N SER A 339 -8.92 20.36 3.59
CA SER A 339 -8.52 21.75 3.28
C SER A 339 -9.58 22.75 3.76
N SER A 340 -10.87 22.47 3.51
CA SER A 340 -11.98 23.29 4.03
C SER A 340 -12.06 23.24 5.57
N LEU A 341 -11.87 22.06 6.15
CA LEU A 341 -11.95 21.89 7.62
C LEU A 341 -10.86 22.68 8.34
N HIS A 342 -9.64 22.74 7.79
CA HIS A 342 -8.57 23.55 8.39
C HIS A 342 -8.95 25.04 8.52
N ALA A 343 -9.73 25.58 7.61
CA ALA A 343 -10.21 26.96 7.69
C ALA A 343 -11.27 27.15 8.80
N ASP A 344 -12.05 26.10 9.10
CA ASP A 344 -13.14 26.15 10.06
C ASP A 344 -12.69 25.81 11.50
N LEU A 345 -11.52 25.16 11.69
CA LEU A 345 -11.06 24.71 13.00
C LEU A 345 -11.04 25.79 14.09
N PRO A 346 -10.61 27.05 13.84
CA PRO A 346 -10.63 28.10 14.84
C PRO A 346 -12.05 28.38 15.38
N ASP A 347 -13.06 28.36 14.51
CA ASP A 347 -14.46 28.62 14.88
C ASP A 347 -15.09 27.44 15.62
N LEU A 348 -14.62 26.22 15.35
CA LEU A 348 -15.09 25.00 16.02
C LEU A 348 -14.56 24.86 17.44
N ALA A 349 -13.42 25.46 17.78
CA ALA A 349 -12.74 25.29 19.07
C ALA A 349 -13.59 25.72 20.29
N GLY A 350 -14.47 26.69 20.11
CA GLY A 350 -15.40 27.18 21.15
C GLY A 350 -16.87 26.83 20.87
N ALA A 351 -17.16 26.08 19.83
CA ALA A 351 -18.53 25.81 19.40
C ALA A 351 -19.21 24.74 20.30
N ARG A 352 -20.55 24.78 20.35
CA ARG A 352 -21.33 23.72 20.99
C ARG A 352 -21.16 22.39 20.27
N PRO A 353 -21.25 21.25 20.99
CA PRO A 353 -21.11 19.92 20.39
C PRO A 353 -22.01 19.68 19.18
N SER A 354 -23.25 20.17 19.20
CA SER A 354 -24.18 20.03 18.07
C SER A 354 -23.70 20.75 16.79
N VAL A 355 -23.05 21.92 16.94
CA VAL A 355 -22.49 22.68 15.82
C VAL A 355 -21.27 21.95 15.23
N VAL A 356 -20.41 21.45 16.10
CA VAL A 356 -19.24 20.64 15.70
C VAL A 356 -19.68 19.40 14.91
N VAL A 357 -20.64 18.65 15.47
CA VAL A 357 -21.18 17.45 14.81
C VAL A 357 -21.82 17.77 13.47
N ALA A 358 -22.60 18.82 13.38
CA ALA A 358 -23.22 19.24 12.11
C ALA A 358 -22.18 19.55 11.03
N ARG A 359 -21.04 20.12 11.42
CA ARG A 359 -19.94 20.44 10.49
C ARG A 359 -19.12 19.20 10.09
N LEU A 360 -18.87 18.30 11.06
CA LEU A 360 -17.96 17.16 10.86
C LEU A 360 -18.66 15.91 10.31
N ASP A 361 -19.97 15.74 10.49
CA ASP A 361 -20.70 14.54 9.99
C ASP A 361 -20.64 14.39 8.45
N GLY A 362 -20.41 15.47 7.73
CA GLY A 362 -20.22 15.46 6.27
C GLY A 362 -18.77 15.29 5.80
N VAL A 363 -17.80 15.22 6.74
CA VAL A 363 -16.37 15.09 6.44
C VAL A 363 -15.96 13.61 6.52
N PRO A 364 -15.20 13.07 5.56
CA PRO A 364 -14.65 11.72 5.66
C PRO A 364 -13.89 11.53 6.98
N LEU A 365 -14.19 10.46 7.72
CA LEU A 365 -13.62 10.26 9.07
C LEU A 365 -12.09 10.25 9.06
N LEU A 366 -11.47 9.73 8.00
CA LEU A 366 -10.01 9.75 7.89
C LEU A 366 -9.47 11.19 7.77
N ALA A 367 -10.20 12.10 7.11
CA ALA A 367 -9.84 13.52 7.06
C ALA A 367 -9.99 14.20 8.44
N VAL A 368 -10.96 13.79 9.25
CA VAL A 368 -11.07 14.26 10.65
C VAL A 368 -9.89 13.75 11.49
N CYS A 369 -9.44 12.49 11.28
CA CYS A 369 -8.25 11.97 11.94
C CYS A 369 -6.98 12.74 11.53
N ALA A 370 -6.83 13.06 10.26
CA ALA A 370 -5.72 13.88 9.77
C ALA A 370 -5.77 15.31 10.33
N ALA A 371 -6.96 15.90 10.44
CA ALA A 371 -7.14 17.19 11.12
C ALA A 371 -6.73 17.10 12.59
N TRP A 372 -7.08 16.02 13.30
CA TRP A 372 -6.71 15.78 14.68
C TRP A 372 -5.18 15.72 14.86
N LEU A 373 -4.46 15.00 13.98
CA LEU A 373 -2.99 14.91 13.99
C LEU A 373 -2.30 16.26 13.72
N SER A 374 -2.91 17.08 12.88
CA SER A 374 -2.33 18.34 12.39
C SER A 374 -2.89 19.58 13.07
N ALA A 375 -3.82 19.42 14.03
CA ALA A 375 -4.44 20.54 14.73
C ALA A 375 -3.54 21.07 15.85
N ASP A 376 -3.48 22.39 15.96
CA ASP A 376 -2.95 23.07 17.12
C ASP A 376 -4.03 23.17 18.21
N ASP A 377 -3.64 23.34 19.49
CA ASP A 377 -4.55 23.77 20.53
C ASP A 377 -5.18 25.13 20.13
N PRO A 378 -6.49 25.32 20.27
CA PRO A 378 -7.48 24.60 21.06
C PRO A 378 -8.41 23.65 20.27
N ALA A 379 -8.20 23.40 18.99
CA ALA A 379 -9.09 22.56 18.16
C ALA A 379 -8.98 21.06 18.48
N HIS A 380 -7.81 20.61 18.94
CA HIS A 380 -7.53 19.20 19.19
C HIS A 380 -8.52 18.53 20.16
N PRO A 381 -8.88 19.09 21.35
CA PRO A 381 -9.86 18.48 22.25
C PRO A 381 -11.25 18.32 21.62
N VAL A 382 -11.64 19.22 20.73
CA VAL A 382 -12.94 19.20 20.06
C VAL A 382 -13.01 18.05 19.07
N LEU A 383 -11.95 17.87 18.26
CA LEU A 383 -11.83 16.75 17.33
C LEU A 383 -11.77 15.40 18.07
N GLU A 384 -11.03 15.32 19.18
CA GLU A 384 -10.98 14.14 20.03
C GLU A 384 -12.37 13.77 20.56
N ASN A 385 -13.11 14.73 21.12
CA ASN A 385 -14.47 14.49 21.60
C ASN A 385 -15.43 14.04 20.49
N TYR A 386 -15.30 14.60 19.28
CA TYR A 386 -16.08 14.14 18.14
C TYR A 386 -15.76 12.69 17.80
N LEU A 387 -14.48 12.34 17.63
CA LEU A 387 -14.03 10.99 17.27
C LEU A 387 -14.38 9.95 18.35
N ALA A 388 -14.23 10.29 19.63
CA ALA A 388 -14.48 9.40 20.76
C ALA A 388 -15.96 9.21 21.04
N HIS A 389 -16.73 10.32 21.08
CA HIS A 389 -18.07 10.36 21.67
C HIS A 389 -19.14 10.91 20.72
N TRP A 390 -19.02 12.15 20.26
CA TRP A 390 -20.14 12.89 19.69
C TRP A 390 -20.69 12.30 18.41
N ARG A 391 -19.84 11.78 17.53
CA ARG A 391 -20.27 11.12 16.27
C ARG A 391 -21.21 9.92 16.51
N ARG A 392 -21.13 9.32 17.69
CA ARG A 392 -21.94 8.13 18.05
C ARG A 392 -23.24 8.48 18.75
N VAL A 393 -23.43 9.75 19.14
CA VAL A 393 -24.67 10.20 19.81
C VAL A 393 -25.82 10.09 18.85
N LYS A 394 -26.85 9.35 19.25
CA LYS A 394 -28.11 9.17 18.52
C LYS A 394 -29.27 9.34 19.49
N PRO A 395 -30.40 9.91 19.06
CA PRO A 395 -31.62 9.88 19.88
C PRO A 395 -32.04 8.44 20.14
N LYS A 396 -32.72 8.20 21.23
CA LYS A 396 -33.33 6.90 21.56
C LYS A 396 -34.55 6.65 20.69
N THR A 397 -35.26 7.71 20.31
CA THR A 397 -36.40 7.69 19.39
C THR A 397 -35.91 7.34 17.99
N SER A 398 -36.57 6.36 17.36
CA SER A 398 -36.36 5.97 15.98
C SER A 398 -37.49 6.43 15.06
N GLY A 399 -37.28 6.37 13.73
CA GLY A 399 -38.37 6.62 12.78
C GLY A 399 -39.57 5.67 12.96
N HIS A 400 -39.35 4.46 13.47
CA HIS A 400 -40.42 3.52 13.80
C HIS A 400 -41.31 4.00 14.97
N ASP A 401 -40.69 4.66 15.95
CA ASP A 401 -41.42 5.20 17.09
C ASP A 401 -42.26 6.41 16.68
N LEU A 402 -41.84 7.18 15.67
CA LEU A 402 -42.64 8.25 15.09
C LEU A 402 -43.84 7.71 14.35
N ILE A 403 -43.72 6.59 13.63
CA ILE A 403 -44.87 5.91 12.98
C ILE A 403 -45.88 5.46 14.04
N LYS A 404 -45.42 4.81 15.14
CA LYS A 404 -46.29 4.36 16.23
C LYS A 404 -47.08 5.52 16.88
N ARG A 405 -46.54 6.73 16.82
CA ARG A 405 -47.21 7.95 17.32
C ARG A 405 -48.11 8.64 16.29
N GLY A 406 -48.33 8.02 15.11
CA GLY A 406 -49.25 8.48 14.10
C GLY A 406 -48.68 9.52 13.13
N LEU A 407 -47.35 9.81 13.15
CA LEU A 407 -46.75 10.67 12.15
C LEU A 407 -46.58 9.92 10.83
N PRO A 408 -47.00 10.47 9.70
CA PRO A 408 -46.72 9.90 8.41
C PRO A 408 -45.24 10.08 8.05
N PRO A 409 -44.57 9.08 7.38
CA PRO A 409 -43.19 9.22 6.91
C PRO A 409 -43.03 10.46 6.04
N GLY A 410 -42.02 11.29 6.33
CA GLY A 410 -41.78 12.53 5.60
C GLY A 410 -40.62 13.35 6.14
N PRO A 411 -40.36 14.56 5.59
CA PRO A 411 -39.29 15.46 5.99
C PRO A 411 -39.29 15.82 7.49
N ALA A 412 -40.47 15.81 8.12
CA ALA A 412 -40.66 16.04 9.55
C ALA A 412 -39.81 15.08 10.43
N TYR A 413 -39.60 13.83 9.98
CA TYR A 413 -38.79 12.85 10.69
C TYR A 413 -37.36 13.32 10.87
N GLN A 414 -36.75 13.84 9.80
CA GLN A 414 -35.38 14.34 9.85
C GLN A 414 -35.26 15.54 10.80
N LEU A 415 -36.23 16.45 10.76
CA LEU A 415 -36.27 17.62 11.66
C LEU A 415 -36.37 17.20 13.13
N ILE A 416 -37.32 16.29 13.45
CA ILE A 416 -37.50 15.81 14.82
C ILE A 416 -36.24 15.08 15.32
N LEU A 417 -35.74 14.10 14.55
CA LEU A 417 -34.59 13.29 14.97
C LEU A 417 -33.31 14.12 15.10
N SER A 418 -33.09 15.10 14.20
CA SER A 418 -31.95 16.03 14.31
C SER A 418 -32.09 16.96 15.50
N SER A 419 -33.29 17.47 15.81
CA SER A 419 -33.53 18.30 17.00
C SER A 419 -33.28 17.53 18.30
N LEU A 420 -33.72 16.28 18.38
CA LEU A 420 -33.45 15.40 19.52
C LEU A 420 -31.95 15.13 19.68
N ARG A 421 -31.25 14.82 18.55
CA ARG A 421 -29.80 14.62 18.57
C ARG A 421 -29.04 15.87 19.04
N THR A 422 -29.43 17.05 18.55
CA THR A 422 -28.88 18.34 18.98
C THR A 422 -29.04 18.53 20.49
N ALA A 423 -30.21 18.26 21.02
CA ALA A 423 -30.48 18.40 22.43
C ALA A 423 -29.66 17.43 23.33
N TRP A 424 -29.42 16.20 22.87
CA TRP A 424 -28.49 15.24 23.49
C TRP A 424 -27.05 15.74 23.47
N LEU A 425 -26.57 16.19 22.31
CA LEU A 425 -25.21 16.68 22.13
C LEU A 425 -24.91 17.88 23.03
N ASP A 426 -25.86 18.82 23.13
CA ASP A 426 -25.68 20.04 23.92
C ASP A 426 -26.03 19.85 25.40
N GLY A 427 -26.30 18.61 25.87
CA GLY A 427 -26.56 18.30 27.26
C GLY A 427 -27.88 18.81 27.81
N GLN A 428 -28.82 19.19 26.94
CA GLN A 428 -30.17 19.61 27.27
C GLN A 428 -31.05 18.45 27.74
N LEU A 429 -30.74 17.22 27.24
CA LEU A 429 -31.39 15.97 27.64
C LEU A 429 -30.42 15.14 28.46
N LYS A 430 -30.92 14.58 29.60
CA LYS A 430 -30.14 13.70 30.47
C LYS A 430 -30.77 12.33 30.62
N THR A 431 -32.07 12.21 30.41
CA THR A 431 -32.82 10.99 30.56
C THR A 431 -33.71 10.69 29.32
N ASN A 432 -34.22 9.45 29.25
CA ASN A 432 -35.22 9.11 28.23
C ASN A 432 -36.52 9.88 28.40
N GLU A 433 -36.90 10.20 29.64
CA GLU A 433 -38.11 10.99 29.94
C GLU A 433 -37.98 12.41 29.37
N ASP A 434 -36.79 13.05 29.51
CA ASP A 434 -36.52 14.37 28.89
C ASP A 434 -36.69 14.30 27.36
N GLU A 435 -36.19 13.22 26.72
CA GLU A 435 -36.33 13.05 25.30
C GLU A 435 -37.81 12.91 24.86
N LEU A 436 -38.59 12.12 25.61
CA LEU A 436 -40.00 11.93 25.30
C LEU A 436 -40.81 13.24 25.47
N LEU A 437 -40.51 14.05 26.50
CA LEU A 437 -41.13 15.37 26.70
C LEU A 437 -40.79 16.33 25.57
N LEU A 438 -39.54 16.34 25.10
CA LEU A 438 -39.13 17.14 23.93
C LEU A 438 -39.79 16.64 22.67
N LEU A 439 -39.84 15.31 22.45
CA LEU A 439 -40.48 14.67 21.31
C LEU A 439 -41.95 15.09 21.21
N ASP A 440 -42.72 15.03 22.31
CA ASP A 440 -44.14 15.44 22.34
C ASP A 440 -44.35 16.92 21.99
N LYS A 441 -43.38 17.78 22.30
CA LYS A 441 -43.41 19.20 21.88
C LYS A 441 -43.13 19.33 20.38
N LEU A 442 -42.11 18.60 19.87
CA LEU A 442 -41.74 18.65 18.46
C LEU A 442 -42.85 18.12 17.54
N ILE A 443 -43.51 17.04 17.96
CA ILE A 443 -44.65 16.47 17.22
C ILE A 443 -45.82 17.47 17.06
N LYS A 444 -46.06 18.32 18.11
CA LYS A 444 -47.13 19.32 18.04
C LYS A 444 -46.80 20.51 17.15
N LEU A 445 -45.52 20.70 16.77
CA LEU A 445 -45.05 21.82 15.95
C LEU A 445 -44.99 21.48 14.45
N VAL A 446 -45.16 20.21 14.10
CA VAL A 446 -45.06 19.66 12.76
C VAL A 446 -46.42 19.12 12.30
#